data_b21f6a6e718242055f7acdb4c146bea4
#
_entry.id   b21f6a6e718242055f7acdb4c146bea4
#
_cell.length_a   1.000
_cell.length_b   1.000
_cell.length_c   1.000
_cell.angle_alpha   90.00
_cell.angle_beta   90.00
_cell.angle_gamma   90.00
#
_symmetry.space_group_name_H-M   'P 1'
#
loop_
_entity.id
_entity.type
_entity.pdbx_description
1 polymer ?
#
loop_
_entity_poly.entity_id
_entity_poly.type
_entity_poly.pdbx_seq_one_letter_code
_entity_poly.pdbx_strand_id
1 'polypeptide(L)'
;MSVASYRRILLKLSGESFARTGERGISMQEVLHIAQEIARAAGSGVQLAVVIGGGNILRGASFTAGNSGVQEATAHYMGMLATVINGLALQDALESLGVQTRLMTAIRMDG
;
A
#
# COMPACT_ATOMS: atom_id res chain seq x y z
N MET A 1 22.40 -4.11 -23.03
CA MET A 1 21.60 -4.49 -21.86
C MET A 1 21.99 -3.62 -20.69
N SER A 2 21.02 -2.96 -20.09
CA SER A 2 21.29 -2.08 -18.95
C SER A 2 21.34 -2.91 -17.67
N VAL A 3 22.28 -2.55 -16.80
CA VAL A 3 22.40 -3.12 -15.47
C VAL A 3 21.79 -2.16 -14.48
N ALA A 4 20.97 -2.66 -13.56
CA ALA A 4 20.39 -1.81 -12.54
C ALA A 4 21.49 -1.18 -11.68
N SER A 5 21.40 0.13 -11.46
CA SER A 5 22.36 0.85 -10.64
C SER A 5 22.26 0.53 -9.17
N TYR A 6 21.07 0.07 -8.74
CA TYR A 6 20.78 -0.24 -7.34
C TYR A 6 20.28 -1.66 -7.22
N ARG A 7 20.72 -2.35 -6.17
CA ARG A 7 20.24 -3.71 -5.89
C ARG A 7 19.05 -3.73 -4.96
N ARG A 8 18.90 -2.70 -4.16
CA ARG A 8 17.80 -2.58 -3.19
C ARG A 8 17.22 -1.18 -3.28
N ILE A 9 15.90 -1.11 -3.33
CA ILE A 9 15.19 0.14 -3.44
C ILE A 9 14.06 0.13 -2.41
N LEU A 10 13.91 1.25 -1.71
CA LEU A 10 12.76 1.50 -0.85
C LEU A 10 11.83 2.43 -1.60
N LEU A 11 10.63 1.97 -1.89
CA LEU A 11 9.61 2.74 -2.58
C LEU A 11 8.52 3.14 -1.61
N LYS A 12 8.18 4.41 -1.58
CA LYS A 12 7.09 4.89 -0.74
C LYS A 12 5.89 5.21 -1.62
N LEU A 13 4.74 4.61 -1.31
CA LEU A 13 3.49 4.84 -2.01
C LEU A 13 2.49 5.50 -1.07
N SER A 14 1.95 6.64 -1.46
CA SER A 14 0.86 7.26 -0.70
C SER A 14 -0.43 6.47 -0.92
N GLY A 15 -1.34 6.55 0.05
CA GLY A 15 -2.63 5.87 -0.09
C GLY A 15 -3.41 6.34 -1.31
N GLU A 16 -3.26 7.59 -1.69
CA GLU A 16 -3.95 8.15 -2.85
C GLU A 16 -3.60 7.44 -4.16
N SER A 17 -2.43 6.82 -4.22
CA SER A 17 -2.02 6.06 -5.40
C SER A 17 -2.92 4.83 -5.65
N PHE A 18 -3.64 4.37 -4.63
CA PHE A 18 -4.50 3.20 -4.70
C PHE A 18 -5.92 3.53 -5.14
N ALA A 19 -6.23 4.80 -5.32
CA ALA A 19 -7.53 5.27 -5.76
C ALA A 19 -7.38 5.94 -7.13
N ARG A 20 -8.50 6.06 -7.86
CA ARG A 20 -8.50 6.87 -9.07
C ARG A 20 -8.34 8.34 -8.68
N THR A 21 -7.75 9.12 -9.58
CA THR A 21 -7.55 10.56 -9.35
C THR A 21 -8.87 11.22 -8.98
N GLY A 22 -8.88 11.90 -7.82
CA GLY A 22 -10.06 12.60 -7.34
C GLY A 22 -11.08 11.71 -6.66
N GLU A 23 -10.85 10.42 -6.56
CA GLU A 23 -11.75 9.48 -5.92
C GLU A 23 -11.16 8.94 -4.61
N ARG A 24 -11.98 8.21 -3.86
CA ARG A 24 -11.63 7.64 -2.57
C ARG A 24 -11.72 6.12 -2.64
N GLY A 25 -11.22 5.46 -1.60
CA GLY A 25 -11.26 4.01 -1.51
C GLY A 25 -10.16 3.37 -2.32
N ILE A 26 -10.40 2.16 -2.80
CA ILE A 26 -9.43 1.38 -3.58
C ILE A 26 -9.98 1.12 -4.96
N SER A 27 -9.17 1.43 -5.97
CA SER A 27 -9.42 1.01 -7.33
C SER A 27 -8.49 -0.15 -7.65
N MET A 28 -9.03 -1.34 -7.86
CA MET A 28 -8.21 -2.51 -8.18
C MET A 28 -7.48 -2.32 -9.51
N GLN A 29 -8.02 -1.52 -10.41
CA GLN A 29 -7.37 -1.18 -11.66
C GLN A 29 -6.08 -0.40 -11.40
N GLU A 30 -6.13 0.56 -10.47
CA GLU A 30 -4.93 1.33 -10.09
C GLU A 30 -3.93 0.46 -9.34
N VAL A 31 -4.41 -0.42 -8.46
CA VAL A 31 -3.56 -1.35 -7.72
C VAL A 31 -2.82 -2.27 -8.69
N LEU A 32 -3.52 -2.80 -9.68
CA LEU A 32 -2.91 -3.67 -10.68
C LEU A 32 -1.86 -2.93 -11.49
N HIS A 33 -2.12 -1.68 -11.85
CA HIS A 33 -1.17 -0.85 -12.57
C HIS A 33 0.13 -0.67 -11.77
N ILE A 34 0.01 -0.36 -10.48
CA ILE A 34 1.15 -0.26 -9.58
C ILE A 34 1.88 -1.60 -9.50
N ALA A 35 1.15 -2.68 -9.37
CA ALA A 35 1.74 -4.02 -9.27
C ALA A 35 2.53 -4.36 -10.52
N GLN A 36 2.03 -4.01 -11.70
CA GLN A 36 2.74 -4.25 -12.95
C GLN A 36 4.07 -3.49 -13.00
N GLU A 37 4.10 -2.26 -12.53
CA GLU A 37 5.32 -1.47 -12.48
C GLU A 37 6.32 -2.07 -11.49
N ILE A 38 5.86 -2.50 -10.33
CA ILE A 38 6.72 -3.14 -9.32
C ILE A 38 7.25 -4.47 -9.86
N ALA A 39 6.40 -5.26 -10.51
CA ALA A 39 6.82 -6.55 -11.07
C ALA A 39 7.90 -6.37 -12.12
N ARG A 40 7.79 -5.33 -12.95
CA ARG A 40 8.79 -5.04 -13.97
C ARG A 40 10.13 -4.71 -13.31
N ALA A 41 10.13 -3.89 -12.27
CA ALA A 41 11.35 -3.53 -11.55
C ALA A 41 11.96 -4.76 -10.86
N ALA A 42 11.14 -5.58 -10.22
CA ALA A 42 11.62 -6.79 -9.55
C ALA A 42 12.22 -7.78 -10.55
N GLY A 43 11.65 -7.84 -11.75
CA GLY A 43 12.14 -8.71 -12.82
C GLY A 43 13.53 -8.33 -13.33
N SER A 44 13.99 -7.10 -13.06
CA SER A 44 15.33 -6.67 -13.43
C SER A 44 16.40 -7.03 -12.39
N GLY A 45 16.04 -7.80 -11.37
CA GLY A 45 16.97 -8.25 -10.34
C GLY A 45 17.09 -7.33 -9.14
N VAL A 46 16.21 -6.34 -9.04
CA VAL A 46 16.19 -5.39 -7.94
C VAL A 46 15.32 -5.93 -6.80
N GLN A 47 15.82 -5.85 -5.58
CA GLN A 47 15.02 -6.13 -4.40
C GLN A 47 14.27 -4.86 -4.00
N LEU A 48 12.97 -5.01 -3.76
CA LEU A 48 12.12 -3.88 -3.44
C LEU A 48 11.48 -4.03 -2.08
N ALA A 49 11.53 -2.97 -1.30
CA ALA A 49 10.69 -2.81 -0.12
C ALA A 49 9.73 -1.66 -0.41
N VAL A 50 8.46 -1.85 -0.10
CA VAL A 50 7.42 -0.86 -0.40
C VAL A 50 6.76 -0.44 0.89
N VAL A 51 6.74 0.86 1.15
CA VAL A 51 6.04 1.45 2.30
C VAL A 51 4.75 2.08 1.79
N ILE A 52 3.65 1.75 2.42
CA ILE A 52 2.33 2.08 1.91
C ILE A 52 1.56 2.93 2.93
N GLY A 53 0.93 4.01 2.44
CA GLY A 53 0.03 4.82 3.25
C GLY A 53 -1.42 4.37 3.16
N GLY A 54 -2.30 5.01 3.93
CA GLY A 54 -3.72 4.64 4.02
C GLY A 54 -4.70 5.79 3.82
N GLY A 55 -4.24 6.93 3.30
CA GLY A 55 -5.06 8.14 3.19
C GLY A 55 -6.30 7.99 2.33
N ASN A 56 -6.26 7.14 1.31
CA ASN A 56 -7.41 6.89 0.45
C ASN A 56 -8.61 6.32 1.23
N ILE A 57 -8.33 5.50 2.23
CA ILE A 57 -9.38 4.84 3.03
C ILE A 57 -9.87 5.78 4.13
N LEU A 58 -8.96 6.43 4.84
CA LEU A 58 -9.33 7.32 5.94
C LEU A 58 -10.11 8.53 5.46
N ARG A 59 -9.73 9.11 4.32
CA ARG A 59 -10.46 10.25 3.76
C ARG A 59 -11.85 9.82 3.32
N GLY A 60 -11.97 8.61 2.80
CA GLY A 60 -13.27 8.06 2.42
C GLY A 60 -14.21 7.91 3.60
N ALA A 61 -13.68 7.68 4.79
CA ALA A 61 -14.47 7.58 6.01
C ALA A 61 -14.87 8.95 6.57
N SER A 62 -14.40 10.04 5.98
CA SER A 62 -14.68 11.42 6.41
C SER A 62 -14.43 11.61 7.91
N PHE A 63 -13.27 11.14 8.32
CA PHE A 63 -12.94 11.00 9.71
C PHE A 63 -11.83 11.98 10.09
N THR A 64 -12.02 12.71 11.20
CA THR A 64 -11.02 13.59 11.76
C THR A 64 -10.96 13.41 13.27
N ALA A 65 -9.74 13.23 13.78
CA ALA A 65 -9.53 13.11 15.23
C ALA A 65 -10.00 14.40 15.92
N GLY A 66 -10.69 14.23 17.02
CA GLY A 66 -11.19 15.36 17.83
C GLY A 66 -12.56 15.88 17.45
N ASN A 67 -13.02 15.63 16.22
CA ASN A 67 -14.32 16.13 15.76
C ASN A 67 -15.32 15.04 15.48
N SER A 68 -14.86 13.80 15.37
CA SER A 68 -15.71 12.67 15.00
C SER A 68 -16.20 11.86 16.20
N GLY A 69 -15.76 12.21 17.41
CA GLY A 69 -16.02 11.40 18.58
C GLY A 69 -15.10 10.20 18.73
N VAL A 70 -14.15 10.02 17.82
CA VAL A 70 -13.19 8.94 17.87
C VAL A 70 -11.97 9.39 18.68
N GLN A 71 -11.54 8.55 19.60
CA GLN A 71 -10.34 8.85 20.39
C GLN A 71 -9.10 8.82 19.49
N GLU A 72 -8.10 9.63 19.84
CA GLU A 72 -6.87 9.75 19.07
C GLU A 72 -6.15 8.40 18.91
N ALA A 73 -6.08 7.61 19.99
CA ALA A 73 -5.45 6.29 19.91
C ALA A 73 -6.17 5.37 18.93
N THR A 74 -7.51 5.42 18.91
CA THR A 74 -8.31 4.65 17.98
C THR A 74 -8.07 5.12 16.55
N ALA A 75 -7.96 6.44 16.36
CA ALA A 75 -7.67 7.01 15.06
C ALA A 75 -6.35 6.52 14.50
N HIS A 76 -5.31 6.48 15.33
CA HIS A 76 -4.01 5.95 14.92
C HIS A 76 -4.08 4.47 14.55
N TYR A 77 -4.84 3.71 15.31
CA TYR A 77 -5.03 2.28 15.03
C TYR A 77 -5.75 2.08 13.70
N MET A 78 -6.79 2.87 13.45
CA MET A 78 -7.50 2.84 12.17
C MET A 78 -6.57 3.18 11.01
N GLY A 79 -5.67 4.15 11.21
CA GLY A 79 -4.68 4.50 10.20
C GLY A 79 -3.77 3.34 9.86
N MET A 80 -3.32 2.60 10.86
CA MET A 80 -2.49 1.41 10.63
C MET A 80 -3.26 0.32 9.90
N LEU A 81 -4.54 0.10 10.27
CA LEU A 81 -5.38 -0.86 9.57
C LEU A 81 -5.59 -0.49 8.11
N ALA A 82 -5.73 0.80 7.82
CA ALA A 82 -5.90 1.27 6.44
C ALA A 82 -4.66 0.93 5.60
N THR A 83 -3.46 1.06 6.16
CA THR A 83 -2.24 0.68 5.42
C THR A 83 -2.20 -0.83 5.17
N VAL A 84 -2.68 -1.63 6.11
CA VAL A 84 -2.73 -3.09 5.95
C VAL A 84 -3.69 -3.48 4.83
N ILE A 85 -4.84 -2.80 4.75
CA ILE A 85 -5.82 -3.05 3.69
C ILE A 85 -5.19 -2.81 2.32
N ASN A 86 -4.53 -1.66 2.14
CA ASN A 86 -3.84 -1.37 0.89
C ASN A 86 -2.72 -2.38 0.61
N GLY A 87 -1.98 -2.75 1.66
CA GLY A 87 -0.90 -3.72 1.53
C GLY A 87 -1.38 -5.09 1.07
N LEU A 88 -2.52 -5.54 1.60
CA LEU A 88 -3.11 -6.82 1.18
C LEU A 88 -3.55 -6.77 -0.28
N ALA A 89 -4.16 -5.66 -0.70
CA ALA A 89 -4.59 -5.50 -2.09
C ALA A 89 -3.39 -5.55 -3.04
N LEU A 90 -2.32 -4.86 -2.70
CA LEU A 90 -1.11 -4.85 -3.52
C LEU A 90 -0.44 -6.22 -3.53
N GLN A 91 -0.37 -6.89 -2.37
CA GLN A 91 0.20 -8.23 -2.28
C GLN A 91 -0.52 -9.20 -3.21
N ASP A 92 -1.85 -9.20 -3.16
CA ASP A 92 -2.65 -10.10 -3.99
C ASP A 92 -2.40 -9.83 -5.47
N ALA A 93 -2.36 -8.55 -5.86
CA ALA A 93 -2.11 -8.17 -7.24
C ALA A 93 -0.71 -8.61 -7.71
N LEU A 94 0.30 -8.43 -6.87
CA LEU A 94 1.67 -8.83 -7.19
C LEU A 94 1.78 -10.35 -7.33
N GLU A 95 1.14 -11.09 -6.43
CA GLU A 95 1.20 -12.54 -6.49
C GLU A 95 0.48 -13.08 -7.70
N SER A 96 -0.58 -12.40 -8.16
CA SER A 96 -1.24 -12.77 -9.40
C SER A 96 -0.33 -12.59 -10.63
N LEU A 97 0.71 -11.76 -10.51
CA LEU A 97 1.70 -11.54 -11.55
C LEU A 97 2.95 -12.40 -11.36
N GLY A 98 2.92 -13.35 -10.42
CA GLY A 98 4.04 -14.26 -10.19
C GLY A 98 5.15 -13.70 -9.30
N VAL A 99 4.92 -12.57 -8.64
CA VAL A 99 5.90 -11.97 -7.75
C VAL A 99 5.67 -12.46 -6.34
N GLN A 100 6.71 -13.01 -5.72
CA GLN A 100 6.64 -13.41 -4.32
C GLN A 100 6.72 -12.20 -3.42
N THR A 101 5.84 -12.13 -2.44
CA THR A 101 5.75 -10.98 -1.55
C THR A 101 5.70 -11.40 -0.09
N ARG A 102 6.04 -10.46 0.78
CA ARG A 102 5.85 -10.62 2.21
C ARG A 102 5.29 -9.33 2.76
N LEU A 103 4.09 -9.41 3.32
CA LEU A 103 3.47 -8.27 3.97
C LEU A 103 3.92 -8.22 5.43
N MET A 104 4.49 -7.08 5.81
CA MET A 104 4.93 -6.83 7.19
C MET A 104 4.15 -5.66 7.74
N THR A 105 3.60 -5.81 8.93
CA THR A 105 2.81 -4.76 9.56
C THR A 105 3.34 -4.45 10.94
N ALA A 106 3.04 -3.25 11.44
CA ALA A 106 3.31 -2.86 12.80
C ALA A 106 2.24 -3.37 13.76
N ILE A 107 1.14 -3.90 13.20
CA ILE A 107 0.03 -4.45 13.98
C ILE A 107 0.19 -5.97 14.04
N ARG A 108 -0.05 -6.52 15.21
CA ARG A 108 -0.04 -7.96 15.38
C ARG A 108 -1.25 -8.56 14.69
N MET A 109 -1.02 -9.49 13.76
CA MET A 109 -2.07 -10.07 12.93
C MET A 109 -2.39 -11.52 13.26
N ASP A 110 -1.76 -12.09 14.27
CA ASP A 110 -2.06 -13.44 14.74
C ASP A 110 -3.38 -13.43 15.50
N GLY A 111 -4.32 -14.10 14.96
CA GLY A 111 -5.67 -14.16 15.53
C GLY A 111 -5.79 -15.11 16.67
#